data_8fa6586f6ecc4ff42af712a775eae7c6
#
_entry.id   8fa6586f6ecc4ff42af712a775eae7c6
#
_cell.length_a   1.000
_cell.length_b   1.000
_cell.length_c   1.000
_cell.angle_alpha   90.00
_cell.angle_beta   90.00
_cell.angle_gamma   90.00
#
_symmetry.space_group_name_H-M   'P 1'
#
loop_
_entity.id
_entity.type
_entity.pdbx_description
1 polymer ?
#
loop_
_entity_poly.entity_id
_entity_poly.type
_entity_poly.pdbx_seq_one_letter_code
_entity_poly.pdbx_strand_id
1 'polypeptide(L)'
;MIPLKTAIADDDRYICQQIQECLMQYSTQKDIDIDDPDIYTDCATLYNTDFTQKRYDLVFMDIDFSGGTEPVKHFSLFDTTRERCDNGIALGAHLRNRLGHNYFDIIYVTSFENYAIHTIPNRPAALVQKPVTYEKISNALDDALYYRDISWRVFEFTCNNSPVHV
;
A
#
# COMPACT_ATOMS: atom_id res chain seq x y z
N MET A 1 8.03 12.26 -17.17
CA MET A 1 8.09 11.08 -16.27
C MET A 1 6.65 10.74 -15.94
N ILE A 2 6.26 9.46 -15.84
CA ILE A 2 4.89 9.09 -15.45
C ILE A 2 4.82 9.23 -13.93
N PRO A 3 3.86 9.99 -13.37
CA PRO A 3 3.77 10.17 -11.93
C PRO A 3 3.46 8.85 -11.21
N LEU A 4 4.00 8.71 -10.00
CA LEU A 4 3.70 7.59 -9.10
C LEU A 4 2.26 7.73 -8.60
N LYS A 5 1.43 6.74 -8.90
CA LYS A 5 0.02 6.72 -8.47
C LYS A 5 -0.14 6.05 -7.13
N THR A 6 -0.68 6.77 -6.17
CA THR A 6 -0.79 6.31 -4.80
C THR A 6 -2.23 6.27 -4.30
N ALA A 7 -2.50 5.39 -3.34
CA ALA A 7 -3.74 5.38 -2.58
C ALA A 7 -3.43 5.30 -1.08
N ILE A 8 -4.31 5.87 -0.27
CA ILE A 8 -4.25 5.83 1.19
C ILE A 8 -5.58 5.25 1.69
N ALA A 9 -5.49 4.19 2.46
CA ALA A 9 -6.63 3.51 3.04
C ALA A 9 -6.49 3.48 4.58
N ASP A 10 -7.23 4.34 5.26
CA ASP A 10 -7.24 4.50 6.72
C ASP A 10 -8.56 5.15 7.12
N ASP A 11 -9.26 4.65 8.14
CA ASP A 11 -10.51 5.21 8.60
C ASP A 11 -10.35 6.55 9.35
N ASP A 12 -9.13 6.86 9.79
CA ASP A 12 -8.78 8.15 10.36
C ASP A 12 -8.31 9.14 9.27
N ARG A 13 -9.18 10.09 8.93
CA ARG A 13 -8.88 11.15 7.96
C ARG A 13 -7.67 11.99 8.32
N TYR A 14 -7.37 12.14 9.60
CA TYR A 14 -6.19 12.88 10.04
C TYR A 14 -4.90 12.14 9.66
N ILE A 15 -4.87 10.83 9.82
CA ILE A 15 -3.75 9.98 9.36
C ILE A 15 -3.62 10.06 7.84
N CYS A 16 -4.74 9.99 7.09
CA CYS A 16 -4.70 10.15 5.63
C CYS A 16 -4.06 11.48 5.22
N GLN A 17 -4.43 12.58 5.88
CA GLN A 17 -3.86 13.89 5.62
C GLN A 17 -2.37 13.94 5.95
N GLN A 18 -1.95 13.38 7.08
CA GLN A 18 -0.51 13.33 7.45
C GLN A 18 0.31 12.57 6.40
N ILE A 19 -0.18 11.43 5.91
CA ILE A 19 0.50 10.66 4.86
C ILE A 19 0.56 11.49 3.57
N GLN A 20 -0.54 12.13 3.16
CA GLN A 20 -0.58 12.98 1.97
C GLN A 20 0.45 14.13 2.06
N GLU A 21 0.54 14.83 3.19
CA GLU A 21 1.52 15.88 3.42
C GLU A 21 2.97 15.34 3.32
N CYS A 22 3.23 14.15 3.87
CA CYS A 22 4.53 13.48 3.74
C CYS A 22 4.86 13.12 2.29
N LEU A 23 3.88 12.65 1.49
CA LEU A 23 4.06 12.35 0.07
C LEU A 23 4.41 13.60 -0.73
N MET A 24 3.72 14.72 -0.50
CA MET A 24 4.00 16.00 -1.16
C MET A 24 5.41 16.51 -0.81
N GLN A 25 5.80 16.41 0.46
CA GLN A 25 7.15 16.78 0.90
C GLN A 25 8.22 15.88 0.25
N TYR A 26 7.99 14.56 0.20
CA TYR A 26 8.88 13.59 -0.42
C TYR A 26 9.04 13.87 -1.92
N SER A 27 7.94 14.06 -2.64
CA SER A 27 7.91 14.44 -4.05
C SER A 27 8.83 15.65 -4.33
N THR A 28 8.68 16.71 -3.51
CA THR A 28 9.47 17.93 -3.65
C THR A 28 10.96 17.70 -3.33
N GLN A 29 11.28 16.95 -2.28
CA GLN A 29 12.66 16.76 -1.83
C GLN A 29 13.47 15.79 -2.69
N LYS A 30 12.80 14.79 -3.27
CA LYS A 30 13.47 13.75 -4.06
C LYS A 30 13.34 13.98 -5.58
N ASP A 31 12.62 15.03 -6.00
CA ASP A 31 12.32 15.32 -7.42
C ASP A 31 11.63 14.13 -8.11
N ILE A 32 10.69 13.50 -7.39
CA ILE A 32 9.88 12.38 -7.88
C ILE A 32 8.45 12.87 -8.04
N ASP A 33 7.89 12.69 -9.23
CA ASP A 33 6.51 13.06 -9.51
C ASP A 33 5.55 12.05 -8.87
N ILE A 34 4.69 12.52 -7.95
CA ILE A 34 3.68 11.72 -7.23
C ILE A 34 2.33 12.40 -7.42
N ASP A 35 1.35 11.68 -7.97
CA ASP A 35 -0.03 12.16 -8.07
C ASP A 35 -0.66 12.35 -6.68
N ASP A 36 -1.66 13.23 -6.59
CA ASP A 36 -2.49 13.31 -5.40
C ASP A 36 -3.10 11.94 -5.07
N PRO A 37 -2.94 11.43 -3.84
CA PRO A 37 -3.42 10.10 -3.49
C PRO A 37 -4.95 10.01 -3.47
N ASP A 38 -5.50 8.92 -4.00
CA ASP A 38 -6.89 8.57 -3.72
C ASP A 38 -7.04 8.13 -2.25
N ILE A 39 -8.03 8.69 -1.54
CA ILE A 39 -8.25 8.41 -0.12
C ILE A 39 -9.47 7.50 0.06
N TYR A 40 -9.28 6.40 0.78
CA TYR A 40 -10.29 5.42 1.15
C TYR A 40 -10.41 5.37 2.68
N THR A 41 -11.58 5.76 3.20
CA THR A 41 -11.83 5.75 4.66
C THR A 41 -12.55 4.50 5.13
N ASP A 42 -12.76 3.55 4.23
CA ASP A 42 -13.30 2.23 4.54
C ASP A 42 -12.78 1.15 3.59
N CYS A 43 -12.67 -0.07 4.11
CA CYS A 43 -12.18 -1.21 3.34
C CYS A 43 -13.09 -1.57 2.15
N ALA A 44 -14.41 -1.40 2.29
CA ALA A 44 -15.36 -1.85 1.29
C ALA A 44 -15.23 -1.02 0.00
N THR A 45 -15.00 0.27 0.14
CA THR A 45 -14.79 1.17 -1.01
C THR A 45 -13.51 0.79 -1.76
N LEU A 46 -12.41 0.54 -1.06
CA LEU A 46 -11.17 0.08 -1.70
C LEU A 46 -11.35 -1.32 -2.33
N TYR A 47 -12.02 -2.24 -1.63
CA TYR A 47 -12.31 -3.58 -2.14
C TYR A 47 -13.09 -3.55 -3.45
N ASN A 48 -14.09 -2.67 -3.56
CA ASN A 48 -14.96 -2.55 -4.72
C ASN A 48 -14.38 -1.66 -5.83
N THR A 49 -13.17 -1.13 -5.66
CA THR A 49 -12.52 -0.31 -6.68
C THR A 49 -12.30 -1.12 -7.96
N ASP A 50 -12.63 -0.51 -9.09
CA ASP A 50 -12.29 -1.05 -10.40
C ASP A 50 -10.82 -0.74 -10.73
N PHE A 51 -9.96 -1.66 -10.39
CA PHE A 51 -8.52 -1.56 -10.64
C PHE A 51 -8.13 -1.65 -12.13
N THR A 52 -9.06 -1.94 -13.02
CA THR A 52 -8.82 -1.83 -14.47
C THR A 52 -8.81 -0.37 -14.92
N GLN A 53 -9.55 0.47 -14.24
CA GLN A 53 -9.64 1.91 -14.48
C GLN A 53 -8.70 2.73 -13.57
N LYS A 54 -8.54 2.28 -12.31
CA LYS A 54 -7.66 2.90 -11.32
C LYS A 54 -6.47 1.99 -11.03
N ARG A 55 -5.34 2.31 -11.61
CA ARG A 55 -4.10 1.57 -11.36
C ARG A 55 -3.22 2.36 -10.40
N TYR A 56 -2.97 1.78 -9.24
CA TYR A 56 -2.01 2.31 -8.27
C TYR A 56 -0.66 1.63 -8.42
N ASP A 57 0.38 2.37 -8.07
CA ASP A 57 1.73 1.85 -7.90
C ASP A 57 1.98 1.45 -6.46
N LEU A 58 1.38 2.20 -5.52
CA LEU A 58 1.61 2.04 -4.09
C LEU A 58 0.33 2.33 -3.29
N VAL A 59 0.04 1.49 -2.31
CA VAL A 59 -1.10 1.65 -1.40
C VAL A 59 -0.60 1.69 0.04
N PHE A 60 -0.83 2.80 0.72
CA PHE A 60 -0.71 2.90 2.18
C PHE A 60 -1.99 2.33 2.79
N MET A 61 -1.87 1.34 3.67
CA MET A 61 -3.03 0.62 4.18
C MET A 61 -2.95 0.48 5.70
N ASP A 62 -3.94 1.01 6.40
CA ASP A 62 -4.11 0.69 7.81
C ASP A 62 -4.43 -0.80 8.01
N ILE A 63 -4.07 -1.32 9.14
CA ILE A 63 -4.40 -2.70 9.54
C ILE A 63 -5.77 -2.77 10.19
N ASP A 64 -6.14 -1.76 10.97
CA ASP A 64 -7.34 -1.75 11.78
C ASP A 64 -8.31 -0.63 11.36
N PHE A 65 -9.34 -0.98 10.62
CA PHE A 65 -10.43 -0.08 10.21
C PHE A 65 -11.63 -0.09 11.17
N SER A 66 -11.47 -0.62 12.38
CA SER A 66 -12.56 -0.71 13.37
C SER A 66 -12.78 0.58 14.16
N GLY A 67 -11.97 1.61 13.92
CA GLY A 67 -11.96 2.84 14.73
C GLY A 67 -11.39 2.60 16.13
N GLY A 68 -10.59 1.54 16.31
CA GLY A 68 -9.96 1.20 17.59
C GLY A 68 -10.91 0.66 18.68
N THR A 69 -12.16 0.33 18.30
CA THR A 69 -13.18 -0.13 19.27
C THR A 69 -13.02 -1.58 19.69
N GLU A 70 -12.43 -2.43 18.84
CA GLU A 70 -12.09 -3.82 19.15
C GLU A 70 -10.83 -4.25 18.39
N PRO A 71 -9.94 -5.09 19.00
CA PRO A 71 -8.79 -5.62 18.28
C PRO A 71 -9.23 -6.53 17.14
N VAL A 72 -8.55 -6.42 16.00
CA VAL A 72 -8.76 -7.28 14.84
C VAL A 72 -8.48 -8.73 15.22
N LYS A 73 -9.49 -9.58 15.17
CA LYS A 73 -9.42 -10.98 15.67
C LYS A 73 -9.05 -12.00 14.59
N HIS A 74 -9.26 -11.69 13.31
CA HIS A 74 -9.10 -12.65 12.21
C HIS A 74 -8.38 -12.04 11.01
N PHE A 75 -7.07 -12.21 10.92
CA PHE A 75 -6.24 -11.66 9.84
C PHE A 75 -6.32 -12.45 8.51
N SER A 76 -6.89 -13.65 8.52
CA SER A 76 -6.91 -14.52 7.35
C SER A 76 -8.27 -14.63 6.66
N LEU A 77 -9.34 -14.09 7.26
CA LEU A 77 -10.69 -14.21 6.73
C LEU A 77 -11.20 -12.85 6.28
N PHE A 78 -11.28 -12.67 4.97
CA PHE A 78 -12.01 -11.57 4.37
C PHE A 78 -13.45 -12.03 4.18
N ASP A 79 -14.35 -11.56 5.05
CA ASP A 79 -15.78 -11.84 4.95
C ASP A 79 -16.46 -10.78 4.11
N THR A 80 -16.72 -11.11 2.84
CA THR A 80 -17.39 -10.21 1.90
C THR A 80 -18.88 -10.04 2.21
N THR A 81 -19.43 -10.84 3.15
CA THR A 81 -20.85 -10.75 3.55
C THR A 81 -21.06 -9.74 4.67
N ARG A 82 -20.00 -9.28 5.31
CA ARG A 82 -20.08 -8.24 6.34
C ARG A 82 -20.12 -6.87 5.68
N GLU A 83 -21.07 -6.05 6.11
CA GLU A 83 -21.19 -4.65 5.71
C GLU A 83 -19.97 -3.79 6.12
N ARG A 84 -19.08 -4.32 6.96
CA ARG A 84 -17.83 -3.71 7.42
C ARG A 84 -16.67 -4.68 7.26
N CYS A 85 -15.76 -4.32 6.39
CA CYS A 85 -14.41 -4.84 6.42
C CYS A 85 -13.59 -3.97 7.41
N ASP A 86 -13.09 -4.59 8.46
CA ASP A 86 -12.33 -3.94 9.52
C ASP A 86 -10.86 -4.35 9.56
N ASN A 87 -10.39 -5.11 8.55
CA ASN A 87 -9.10 -5.77 8.57
C ASN A 87 -8.31 -5.54 7.27
N GLY A 88 -7.36 -4.62 7.33
CA GLY A 88 -6.50 -4.28 6.19
C GLY A 88 -5.56 -5.41 5.76
N ILE A 89 -5.17 -6.33 6.66
CA ILE A 89 -4.34 -7.49 6.30
C ILE A 89 -5.15 -8.47 5.44
N ALA A 90 -6.38 -8.77 5.86
CA ALA A 90 -7.27 -9.64 5.09
C ALA A 90 -7.65 -9.01 3.73
N LEU A 91 -7.87 -7.69 3.70
CA LEU A 91 -8.09 -6.96 2.46
C LEU A 91 -6.87 -7.05 1.53
N GLY A 92 -5.66 -6.83 2.06
CA GLY A 92 -4.42 -6.94 1.30
C GLY A 92 -4.23 -8.34 0.71
N ALA A 93 -4.48 -9.40 1.50
CA ALA A 93 -4.42 -10.77 1.02
C ALA A 93 -5.43 -11.03 -0.11
N HIS A 94 -6.67 -10.53 0.04
CA HIS A 94 -7.69 -10.66 -0.99
C HIS A 94 -7.31 -9.93 -2.28
N LEU A 95 -6.81 -8.70 -2.18
CA LEU A 95 -6.35 -7.93 -3.34
C LEU A 95 -5.15 -8.61 -4.03
N ARG A 96 -4.20 -9.16 -3.28
CA ARG A 96 -3.09 -9.95 -3.82
C ARG A 96 -3.57 -11.18 -4.58
N ASN A 97 -4.54 -11.91 -4.04
CA ASN A 97 -5.12 -13.07 -4.71
C ASN A 97 -5.87 -12.70 -6.00
N ARG A 98 -6.58 -11.58 -6.01
CA ARG A 98 -7.38 -11.13 -7.15
C ARG A 98 -6.53 -10.50 -8.26
N LEU A 99 -5.52 -9.71 -7.91
CA LEU A 99 -4.76 -8.87 -8.84
C LEU A 99 -3.34 -9.38 -9.09
N GLY A 100 -2.81 -10.22 -8.20
CA GLY A 100 -1.43 -10.66 -8.21
C GLY A 100 -0.51 -9.82 -7.31
N HIS A 101 0.61 -10.41 -6.92
CA HIS A 101 1.54 -9.78 -5.96
C HIS A 101 2.27 -8.56 -6.51
N ASN A 102 2.43 -8.47 -7.81
CA ASN A 102 3.20 -7.39 -8.45
C ASN A 102 2.30 -6.29 -9.03
N TYR A 103 1.01 -6.29 -8.70
CA TYR A 103 0.08 -5.29 -9.25
C TYR A 103 0.32 -3.91 -8.67
N PHE A 104 0.54 -3.82 -7.36
CA PHE A 104 0.96 -2.62 -6.63
C PHE A 104 1.73 -3.03 -5.37
N ASP A 105 2.51 -2.11 -4.82
CA ASP A 105 3.16 -2.30 -3.53
C ASP A 105 2.24 -1.89 -2.38
N ILE A 106 2.37 -2.55 -1.22
CA ILE A 106 1.63 -2.22 -0.01
C ILE A 106 2.62 -1.75 1.05
N ILE A 107 2.37 -0.56 1.62
CA ILE A 107 2.98 -0.11 2.87
C ILE A 107 1.89 -0.15 3.94
N TYR A 108 2.05 -1.04 4.93
CA TYR A 108 1.13 -1.03 6.06
C TYR A 108 1.47 0.09 7.04
N VAL A 109 0.43 0.77 7.52
CA VAL A 109 0.52 1.82 8.55
C VAL A 109 -0.29 1.38 9.75
N THR A 110 0.30 1.24 10.94
CA THR A 110 -0.40 0.65 12.09
C THR A 110 0.04 1.24 13.42
N SER A 111 -0.87 1.25 14.39
CA SER A 111 -0.57 1.57 15.79
C SER A 111 0.02 0.39 16.56
N PHE A 112 -0.05 -0.84 16.01
CA PHE A 112 0.25 -2.06 16.75
C PHE A 112 1.40 -2.86 16.11
N GLU A 113 2.54 -2.90 16.80
CA GLU A 113 3.72 -3.68 16.35
C GLU A 113 3.43 -5.19 16.24
N ASN A 114 2.55 -5.71 17.11
CA ASN A 114 2.22 -7.13 17.15
C ASN A 114 1.59 -7.66 15.85
N TYR A 115 1.10 -6.77 14.98
CA TYR A 115 0.49 -7.16 13.71
C TYR A 115 1.50 -7.32 12.57
N ALA A 116 2.74 -6.86 12.74
CA ALA A 116 3.76 -6.92 11.71
C ALA A 116 3.93 -8.32 11.11
N ILE A 117 3.97 -9.36 11.96
CA ILE A 117 4.14 -10.75 11.51
C ILE A 117 2.99 -11.22 10.61
N HIS A 118 1.78 -10.71 10.81
CA HIS A 118 0.60 -11.09 10.04
C HIS A 118 0.56 -10.44 8.65
N THR A 119 1.37 -9.40 8.41
CA THR A 119 1.49 -8.74 7.10
C THR A 119 2.40 -9.50 6.14
N ILE A 120 3.31 -10.35 6.64
CA ILE A 120 4.34 -11.05 5.85
C ILE A 120 3.76 -11.81 4.65
N PRO A 121 2.63 -12.56 4.77
CA PRO A 121 2.06 -13.27 3.63
C PRO A 121 1.67 -12.36 2.46
N ASN A 122 1.36 -11.08 2.74
CA ASN A 122 0.98 -10.10 1.74
C ASN A 122 2.20 -9.46 1.05
N ARG A 123 3.42 -9.81 1.48
CA ARG A 123 4.68 -9.26 0.95
C ARG A 123 4.64 -7.73 0.89
N PRO A 124 4.50 -7.03 2.03
CA PRO A 124 4.53 -5.57 2.03
C PRO A 124 5.90 -5.05 1.64
N ALA A 125 5.94 -3.90 0.98
CA ALA A 125 7.19 -3.20 0.70
C ALA A 125 7.80 -2.61 1.98
N ALA A 126 6.94 -2.14 2.90
CA ALA A 126 7.37 -1.64 4.20
C ALA A 126 6.23 -1.70 5.22
N LEU A 127 6.58 -1.45 6.49
CA LEU A 127 5.64 -1.26 7.59
C LEU A 127 6.00 0.02 8.33
N VAL A 128 5.01 0.89 8.52
CA VAL A 128 5.14 2.16 9.23
C VAL A 128 4.33 2.09 10.52
N GLN A 129 5.00 2.30 11.66
CA GLN A 129 4.33 2.40 12.94
C GLN A 129 3.83 3.83 13.17
N LYS A 130 2.53 3.98 13.53
CA LYS A 130 1.97 5.25 14.01
C LYS A 130 2.65 5.67 15.35
N PRO A 131 2.89 6.95 15.62
CA PRO A 131 2.46 8.10 14.84
C PRO A 131 3.23 8.24 13.52
N VAL A 132 2.51 8.72 12.50
CA VAL A 132 3.07 9.04 11.18
C VAL A 132 4.04 10.20 11.30
N THR A 133 5.24 10.06 10.74
CA THR A 133 6.22 11.14 10.62
C THR A 133 6.82 11.10 9.21
N TYR A 134 7.31 12.25 8.75
CA TYR A 134 7.97 12.35 7.45
C TYR A 134 9.13 11.35 7.31
N GLU A 135 9.97 11.22 8.33
CA GLU A 135 11.11 10.30 8.32
C GLU A 135 10.67 8.85 8.08
N LYS A 136 9.62 8.38 8.78
CA LYS A 136 9.12 7.02 8.63
C LYS A 136 8.53 6.78 7.23
N ILE A 137 7.76 7.74 6.71
CA ILE A 137 7.18 7.64 5.37
C ILE A 137 8.26 7.71 4.31
N SER A 138 9.24 8.61 4.44
CA SER A 138 10.36 8.72 3.51
C SER A 138 11.18 7.43 3.43
N ASN A 139 11.51 6.83 4.58
CA ASN A 139 12.24 5.56 4.61
C ASN A 139 11.43 4.42 3.96
N ALA A 140 10.14 4.34 4.25
CA ALA A 140 9.26 3.34 3.65
C ALA A 140 9.12 3.50 2.12
N LEU A 141 9.10 4.75 1.64
CA LEU A 141 9.09 5.05 0.20
C LEU A 141 10.45 4.71 -0.45
N ASP A 142 11.55 5.06 0.19
CA ASP A 142 12.89 4.72 -0.31
C ASP A 142 13.03 3.20 -0.45
N ASP A 143 12.57 2.42 0.53
CA ASP A 143 12.57 0.95 0.46
C ASP A 143 11.67 0.43 -0.68
N ALA A 144 10.43 0.90 -0.77
CA ALA A 144 9.48 0.46 -1.79
C ALA A 144 10.00 0.77 -3.21
N LEU A 145 10.52 1.98 -3.43
CA LEU A 145 11.02 2.40 -4.75
C LEU A 145 12.32 1.71 -5.11
N TYR A 146 13.20 1.43 -4.14
CA TYR A 146 14.43 0.67 -4.36
C TYR A 146 14.14 -0.74 -4.87
N TYR A 147 13.19 -1.46 -4.26
CA TYR A 147 12.81 -2.80 -4.71
C TYR A 147 12.12 -2.80 -6.07
N ARG A 148 11.33 -1.77 -6.38
CA ARG A 148 10.75 -1.58 -7.72
C ARG A 148 11.84 -1.41 -8.77
N ASP A 149 12.81 -0.53 -8.54
CA ASP A 149 13.91 -0.28 -9.51
C ASP A 149 14.71 -1.57 -9.76
N ILE A 150 15.03 -2.33 -8.73
CA ILE A 150 15.69 -3.63 -8.89
C ILE A 150 14.84 -4.61 -9.69
N SER A 151 13.54 -4.71 -9.40
CA SER A 151 12.66 -5.65 -10.10
C SER A 151 12.58 -5.33 -11.60
N TRP A 152 12.52 -4.06 -11.98
CA TRP A 152 12.56 -3.64 -13.39
C TRP A 152 13.91 -3.95 -14.05
N ARG A 153 15.03 -3.79 -13.36
CA ARG A 153 16.38 -4.09 -13.90
C ARG A 153 16.62 -5.58 -14.08
N VAL A 154 16.04 -6.43 -13.27
CA VAL A 154 16.19 -7.90 -13.35
C VAL A 154 15.44 -8.47 -14.55
N PHE A 155 14.41 -7.80 -15.08
CA PHE A 155 13.65 -8.27 -16.24
C PHE A 155 14.23 -7.83 -17.59
N GLU A 156 15.28 -7.02 -17.65
CA GLU A 156 16.04 -6.76 -18.86
C GLU A 156 17.03 -7.91 -19.17
N PHE A 157 16.52 -9.12 -19.38
CA PHE A 157 17.34 -10.20 -19.93
C PHE A 157 17.32 -10.15 -21.45
N THR A 158 18.50 -10.05 -22.07
CA THR A 158 18.68 -10.29 -23.49
C THR A 158 18.70 -11.79 -23.77
N CYS A 159 17.66 -12.34 -24.36
CA CYS A 159 17.73 -13.63 -25.03
C CYS A 159 18.16 -13.43 -26.47
N ASN A 160 19.32 -13.98 -26.83
CA ASN A 160 19.87 -13.96 -28.21
C ASN A 160 20.02 -12.55 -28.83
N ASN A 161 20.57 -11.60 -28.10
CA ASN A 161 20.80 -10.22 -28.55
C ASN A 161 19.53 -9.43 -28.93
N SER A 162 18.37 -9.86 -28.50
CA SER A 162 17.13 -9.09 -28.65
C SER A 162 16.53 -8.80 -27.27
N PRO A 163 16.09 -7.56 -27.00
CA PRO A 163 15.42 -7.25 -25.73
C PRO A 163 14.07 -7.98 -25.70
N VAL A 164 13.84 -8.78 -24.67
CA VAL A 164 12.54 -9.40 -24.39
C VAL A 164 11.85 -8.59 -23.31
N HIS A 165 10.81 -7.84 -23.71
CA HIS A 165 9.89 -7.23 -22.77
C HIS A 165 8.86 -8.29 -22.34
N VAL A 166 8.88 -8.64 -21.06
CA VAL A 166 7.88 -9.54 -20.44
C VAL A 166 6.96 -8.69 -19.57
#